data_4c3b28c5815bed0e92cdb09ab3219fc6
#
_entry.id   4c3b28c5815bed0e92cdb09ab3219fc6
#
_cell.length_a   1.000
_cell.length_b   1.000
_cell.length_c   1.000
_cell.angle_alpha   90.00
_cell.angle_beta   90.00
_cell.angle_gamma   90.00
#
_symmetry.space_group_name_H-M   'P 1'
#
loop_
_entity.id
_entity.type
_entity.pdbx_description
1 polymer ?
#
loop_
_entity_poly.entity_id
_entity_poly.type
_entity_poly.pdbx_seq_one_letter_code
_entity_poly.pdbx_strand_id
1 'polypeptide(L)'
;MKAGYEAEMAKAKETASAILQDAQKDAAARSEAMVQEAKAQAAGIKARAEADILQEKKKAVNEIKNEIGGIAMDIAGKVIEREDQRGRSQEADRRVY
;
A
#
# COMPACT_ATOMS: atom_id res chain seq x y z
N MET A 1 43.25 53.65 21.01
CA MET A 1 41.81 53.36 21.14
C MET A 1 41.08 53.06 19.83
N LYS A 2 41.33 53.85 18.76
CA LYS A 2 40.76 53.51 17.44
C LYS A 2 41.21 52.14 16.90
N ALA A 3 42.49 51.82 17.05
CA ALA A 3 43.05 50.55 16.57
C ALA A 3 42.46 49.32 17.30
N GLY A 4 42.20 49.44 18.61
CA GLY A 4 41.57 48.39 19.41
C GLY A 4 40.11 48.17 19.03
N TYR A 5 39.40 49.25 18.81
CA TYR A 5 37.98 49.19 18.37
C TYR A 5 37.84 48.59 16.96
N GLU A 6 38.69 48.99 16.03
CA GLU A 6 38.69 48.45 14.69
C GLU A 6 39.04 46.96 14.66
N ALA A 7 39.99 46.52 15.50
CA ALA A 7 40.34 45.11 15.63
C ALA A 7 39.20 44.28 16.23
N GLU A 8 38.47 44.80 17.21
CA GLU A 8 37.28 44.16 17.79
C GLU A 8 36.13 44.06 16.77
N MET A 9 35.92 45.15 16.00
CA MET A 9 34.91 45.14 14.93
C MET A 9 35.25 44.14 13.82
N ALA A 10 36.53 44.05 13.43
CA ALA A 10 36.95 43.05 12.46
C ALA A 10 36.73 41.61 12.95
N LYS A 11 37.05 41.36 14.22
CA LYS A 11 36.80 40.07 14.88
C LYS A 11 35.32 39.74 14.94
N ALA A 12 34.49 40.72 15.29
CA ALA A 12 33.05 40.55 15.35
C ALA A 12 32.46 40.21 13.98
N LYS A 13 32.90 40.86 12.94
CA LYS A 13 32.51 40.56 11.55
C LYS A 13 32.91 39.17 11.12
N GLU A 14 34.14 38.78 11.44
CA GLU A 14 34.67 37.44 11.12
C GLU A 14 33.89 36.36 11.85
N THR A 15 33.61 36.57 13.12
CA THR A 15 32.78 35.65 13.93
C THR A 15 31.36 35.55 13.39
N ALA A 16 30.73 36.68 13.05
CA ALA A 16 29.41 36.71 12.47
C ALA A 16 29.36 35.96 11.13
N SER A 17 30.37 36.17 10.27
CA SER A 17 30.52 35.46 9.01
C SER A 17 30.64 33.94 9.19
N ALA A 18 31.47 33.52 10.17
CA ALA A 18 31.64 32.10 10.51
C ALA A 18 30.36 31.47 11.02
N ILE A 19 29.63 32.16 11.88
CA ILE A 19 28.33 31.70 12.39
C ILE A 19 27.33 31.54 11.24
N LEU A 20 27.28 32.51 10.34
CA LEU A 20 26.39 32.47 9.21
C LEU A 20 26.71 31.30 8.26
N GLN A 21 28.00 31.08 7.97
CA GLN A 21 28.43 29.94 7.14
C GLN A 21 28.09 28.61 7.80
N ASP A 22 28.32 28.48 9.09
CA ASP A 22 27.98 27.26 9.82
C ASP A 22 26.46 27.00 9.86
N ALA A 23 25.68 28.06 10.03
CA ALA A 23 24.24 27.98 9.99
C ALA A 23 23.72 27.55 8.61
N GLN A 24 24.33 28.09 7.55
CA GLN A 24 23.98 27.71 6.18
C GLN A 24 24.33 26.25 5.88
N LYS A 25 25.50 25.79 6.32
CA LYS A 25 25.89 24.37 6.20
C LYS A 25 24.98 23.46 6.97
N ASP A 26 24.62 23.81 8.21
CA ASP A 26 23.69 23.06 9.03
C ASP A 26 22.30 22.98 8.38
N ALA A 27 21.82 24.12 7.90
CA ALA A 27 20.51 24.17 7.22
C ALA A 27 20.50 23.30 5.96
N ALA A 28 21.56 23.33 5.17
CA ALA A 28 21.71 22.51 3.98
C ALA A 28 21.75 21.02 4.33
N ALA A 29 22.50 20.64 5.36
CA ALA A 29 22.58 19.27 5.83
C ALA A 29 21.23 18.75 6.34
N ARG A 30 20.52 19.56 7.13
CA ARG A 30 19.19 19.22 7.64
C ARG A 30 18.17 19.10 6.51
N SER A 31 18.20 20.01 5.55
CA SER A 31 17.34 19.98 4.38
C SER A 31 17.56 18.70 3.59
N GLU A 32 18.80 18.32 3.33
CA GLU A 32 19.15 17.08 2.64
C GLU A 32 18.67 15.85 3.41
N ALA A 33 18.89 15.83 4.73
CA ALA A 33 18.43 14.74 5.58
C ALA A 33 16.91 14.60 5.56
N MET A 34 16.18 15.73 5.59
CA MET A 34 14.72 15.74 5.51
C MET A 34 14.23 15.21 4.16
N VAL A 35 14.89 15.60 3.07
CA VAL A 35 14.54 15.11 1.73
C VAL A 35 14.78 13.61 1.63
N GLN A 36 15.90 13.12 2.13
CA GLN A 36 16.21 11.68 2.12
C GLN A 36 15.22 10.88 2.97
N GLU A 37 14.87 11.39 4.13
CA GLU A 37 13.86 10.76 4.99
C GLU A 37 12.48 10.74 4.33
N ALA A 38 12.07 11.85 3.71
CA ALA A 38 10.80 11.93 2.98
C ALA A 38 10.77 10.93 1.82
N LYS A 39 11.85 10.79 1.08
CA LYS A 39 11.97 9.80 0.01
C LYS A 39 11.86 8.36 0.54
N ALA A 40 12.52 8.08 1.65
CA ALA A 40 12.46 6.76 2.29
C ALA A 40 11.04 6.44 2.78
N GLN A 41 10.37 7.40 3.39
CA GLN A 41 8.98 7.26 3.83
C GLN A 41 8.04 7.04 2.64
N ALA A 42 8.20 7.82 1.57
CA ALA A 42 7.39 7.68 0.37
C ALA A 42 7.58 6.29 -0.27
N ALA A 43 8.82 5.81 -0.35
CA ALA A 43 9.12 4.47 -0.85
C ALA A 43 8.47 3.38 0.03
N GLY A 44 8.50 3.55 1.34
CA GLY A 44 7.86 2.64 2.29
C GLY A 44 6.34 2.61 2.13
N ILE A 45 5.72 3.79 2.00
CA ILE A 45 4.27 3.92 1.78
C ILE A 45 3.87 3.25 0.46
N LYS A 46 4.64 3.48 -0.60
CA LYS A 46 4.39 2.87 -1.91
C LYS A 46 4.49 1.35 -1.85
N ALA A 47 5.54 0.83 -1.22
CA ALA A 47 5.74 -0.61 -1.06
C ALA A 47 4.59 -1.27 -0.27
N ARG A 48 4.15 -0.61 0.80
CA ARG A 48 3.04 -1.08 1.62
C ARG A 48 1.72 -1.06 0.86
N ALA A 49 1.47 0.01 0.11
CA ALA A 49 0.27 0.11 -0.72
C ALA A 49 0.24 -0.98 -1.80
N GLU A 50 1.37 -1.26 -2.44
CA GLU A 50 1.48 -2.33 -3.43
C GLU A 50 1.23 -3.71 -2.80
N ALA A 51 1.76 -3.96 -1.61
CA ALA A 51 1.53 -5.20 -0.87
C ALA A 51 0.06 -5.35 -0.47
N ASP A 52 -0.57 -4.28 0.01
CA ASP A 52 -1.98 -4.26 0.39
C ASP A 52 -2.89 -4.51 -0.82
N ILE A 53 -2.59 -3.89 -1.97
CA ILE A 53 -3.33 -4.11 -3.22
C ILE A 53 -3.22 -5.57 -3.67
N LEU A 54 -2.02 -6.14 -3.61
CA LEU A 54 -1.80 -7.53 -3.96
C LEU A 54 -2.60 -8.48 -3.06
N GLN A 55 -2.64 -8.20 -1.77
CA GLN A 55 -3.39 -8.98 -0.79
C GLN A 55 -4.89 -8.88 -1.02
N GLU A 56 -5.40 -7.68 -1.26
CA GLU A 56 -6.82 -7.46 -1.58
C GLU A 56 -7.22 -8.13 -2.88
N LYS A 57 -6.34 -8.11 -3.88
CA LYS A 57 -6.55 -8.79 -5.16
C LYS A 57 -6.69 -10.30 -4.96
N LYS A 58 -5.82 -10.92 -4.17
CA LYS A 58 -5.91 -12.34 -3.82
C LYS A 58 -7.21 -12.67 -3.10
N LYS A 59 -7.59 -11.83 -2.14
CA LYS A 59 -8.84 -11.98 -1.39
C LYS A 59 -10.04 -11.90 -2.31
N ALA A 60 -10.09 -10.91 -3.20
CA ALA A 60 -11.17 -10.74 -4.17
C ALA A 60 -11.27 -11.93 -5.12
N VAL A 61 -10.15 -12.44 -5.62
CA VAL A 61 -10.10 -13.62 -6.48
C VAL A 61 -10.64 -14.85 -5.75
N ASN A 62 -10.25 -15.04 -4.49
CA ASN A 62 -10.74 -16.15 -3.67
C ASN A 62 -12.24 -16.05 -3.39
N GLU A 63 -12.75 -14.85 -3.11
CA GLU A 63 -14.19 -14.61 -2.93
C GLU A 63 -14.98 -14.92 -4.21
N ILE A 64 -14.48 -14.50 -5.38
CA ILE A 64 -15.09 -14.82 -6.66
C ILE A 64 -15.09 -16.32 -6.91
N LYS A 65 -13.98 -17.01 -6.65
CA LYS A 65 -13.89 -18.47 -6.79
C LYS A 65 -14.89 -19.19 -5.89
N ASN A 66 -15.05 -18.72 -4.67
CA ASN A 66 -16.01 -19.29 -3.73
C ASN A 66 -17.46 -19.07 -4.18
N GLU A 67 -17.78 -17.88 -4.69
CA GLU A 67 -19.09 -17.56 -5.25
C GLU A 67 -19.40 -18.41 -6.48
N ILE A 68 -18.46 -18.51 -7.41
CA ILE A 68 -18.62 -19.35 -8.61
C ILE A 68 -18.76 -20.81 -8.22
N GLY A 69 -17.95 -21.28 -7.27
CA GLY A 69 -18.05 -22.64 -6.73
C GLY A 69 -19.41 -22.91 -6.09
N GLY A 70 -19.92 -21.95 -5.31
CA GLY A 70 -21.25 -22.03 -4.71
C GLY A 70 -22.37 -22.11 -5.75
N ILE A 71 -22.30 -21.25 -6.77
CA ILE A 71 -23.26 -21.24 -7.89
C ILE A 71 -23.19 -22.56 -8.65
N ALA A 72 -21.99 -23.06 -8.94
CA ALA A 72 -21.80 -24.32 -9.64
C ALA A 72 -22.39 -25.51 -8.84
N MET A 73 -22.20 -25.53 -7.52
CA MET A 73 -22.78 -26.55 -6.63
C MET A 73 -24.30 -26.46 -6.60
N ASP A 74 -24.87 -25.27 -6.57
CA ASP A 74 -26.32 -25.06 -6.61
C ASP A 74 -26.90 -25.55 -7.94
N ILE A 75 -26.26 -25.26 -9.06
CA ILE A 75 -26.69 -25.74 -10.37
C ILE A 75 -26.60 -27.25 -10.45
N ALA A 76 -25.49 -27.83 -10.00
CA ALA A 76 -25.31 -29.29 -9.98
C ALA A 76 -26.37 -29.98 -9.11
N GLY A 77 -26.68 -29.39 -7.93
CA GLY A 77 -27.74 -29.89 -7.06
C GLY A 77 -29.11 -29.89 -7.73
N LYS A 78 -29.44 -28.82 -8.44
CA LYS A 78 -30.71 -28.72 -9.20
C LYS A 78 -30.80 -29.70 -10.35
N VAL A 79 -29.68 -29.92 -11.07
CA VAL A 79 -29.61 -30.90 -12.16
C VAL A 79 -29.84 -32.32 -11.64
N ILE A 80 -29.18 -32.68 -10.54
CA ILE A 80 -29.36 -33.99 -9.90
C ILE A 80 -30.80 -34.16 -9.44
N GLU A 81 -31.41 -33.16 -8.85
CA GLU A 81 -32.81 -33.17 -8.40
C GLU A 81 -33.76 -33.37 -9.58
N ARG A 82 -33.53 -32.72 -10.71
CA ARG A 82 -34.30 -32.90 -11.94
C ARG A 82 -34.17 -34.30 -12.52
N GLU A 83 -32.98 -34.87 -12.51
CA GLU A 83 -32.73 -36.23 -12.99
C GLU A 83 -33.43 -37.26 -12.09
N ASP A 84 -33.42 -37.06 -10.77
CA ASP A 84 -34.15 -37.90 -9.82
C ASP A 84 -35.65 -37.85 -10.08
N GLN A 85 -36.23 -36.69 -10.30
CA GLN A 85 -37.63 -36.52 -10.65
C GLN A 85 -37.97 -37.17 -11.99
N ARG A 86 -37.11 -37.05 -12.99
CA ARG A 86 -37.31 -37.75 -14.27
C ARG A 86 -37.21 -39.26 -14.10
N GLY A 87 -36.29 -39.77 -13.33
CA GLY A 87 -36.18 -41.18 -13.04
C GLY A 87 -37.41 -41.73 -12.34
N ARG A 88 -37.94 -41.02 -11.38
CA ARG A 88 -39.17 -41.37 -10.69
C ARG A 88 -40.39 -41.34 -11.59
N SER A 89 -40.48 -40.36 -12.47
CA SER A 89 -41.56 -40.22 -13.44
C SER A 89 -41.54 -41.37 -14.47
N GLN A 90 -40.36 -41.74 -14.96
CA GLN A 90 -40.17 -42.86 -15.88
C GLN A 90 -40.47 -44.19 -15.22
N GLU A 91 -40.12 -44.40 -13.98
CA GLU A 91 -40.49 -45.60 -13.21
C GLU A 91 -41.96 -45.71 -12.98
N ALA A 92 -42.62 -44.60 -12.67
CA ALA A 92 -44.09 -44.55 -12.52
C ALA A 92 -44.79 -44.92 -13.84
N ASP A 93 -44.30 -44.40 -14.97
CA ASP A 93 -44.81 -44.71 -16.31
C ASP A 93 -44.62 -46.21 -16.67
N ARG A 94 -43.51 -46.79 -16.27
CA ARG A 94 -43.25 -48.24 -16.48
C ARG A 94 -44.12 -49.12 -15.62
N ARG A 95 -44.58 -48.68 -14.45
CA ARG A 95 -45.44 -49.42 -13.54
C ARG A 95 -46.91 -49.43 -13.96
N VAL A 96 -47.32 -48.49 -14.75
CA VAL A 96 -48.69 -48.36 -15.24
C VAL A 96 -48.99 -49.37 -16.37
N TYR A 97 -47.95 -49.89 -16.98
CA TYR A 97 -48.03 -50.95 -17.98
C TYR A 97 -47.65 -52.30 -17.36
#